data_798cfc5fd35626079ca8efa1e59519cc
#
_entry.id   798cfc5fd35626079ca8efa1e59519cc
#
_cell.length_a   1.000
_cell.length_b   1.000
_cell.length_c   1.000
_cell.angle_alpha   90.00
_cell.angle_beta   90.00
_cell.angle_gamma   90.00
#
_symmetry.space_group_name_H-M   'P 1'
#
loop_
_entity.id
_entity.type
_entity.pdbx_description
1 polymer ?
#
loop_
_entity_poly.entity_id
_entity_poly.type
_entity_poly.pdbx_seq_one_letter_code
_entity_poly.pdbx_strand_id
1 'polypeptide(L)'
;MKAVIYNGPYDVKVKDVPDAKIVRPTDVLVRITTTNICGSDLHMYEGRTSFEQGRILGHENLGEVVEIGSGVERVKVGDYVCLPFNVGCGFCENCEKGLTGFCLTTNPGTVGAAYGFAEMGSWEGGQAELLRVPFADFNCLGLPPEAVAKEDDYARLSD
;
A
#
# COMPACT_ATOMS: atom_id res chain seq x y z
N MET A 1 -6.48 -14.80 -3.17
CA MET A 1 -7.12 -13.72 -2.39
C MET A 1 -8.13 -12.96 -3.23
N LYS A 2 -9.11 -12.32 -2.58
CA LYS A 2 -10.02 -11.38 -3.27
C LYS A 2 -9.40 -9.98 -3.32
N ALA A 3 -9.62 -9.30 -4.45
CA ALA A 3 -9.15 -7.93 -4.64
C ALA A 3 -10.09 -7.13 -5.56
N VAL A 4 -10.11 -5.82 -5.40
CA VAL A 4 -10.84 -4.89 -6.27
C VAL A 4 -9.96 -4.57 -7.48
N ILE A 5 -10.37 -5.04 -8.63
CA ILE A 5 -9.64 -4.92 -9.91
C ILE A 5 -10.28 -3.84 -10.77
N TYR A 6 -9.44 -2.92 -11.25
CA TYR A 6 -9.83 -1.96 -12.27
C TYR A 6 -9.85 -2.61 -13.65
N ASN A 7 -10.98 -2.59 -14.35
CA ASN A 7 -11.12 -3.13 -15.71
C ASN A 7 -11.24 -2.04 -16.78
N GLY A 8 -11.30 -0.78 -16.38
CA GLY A 8 -11.48 0.37 -17.24
C GLY A 8 -12.45 1.39 -16.61
N PRO A 9 -12.68 2.54 -17.27
CA PRO A 9 -13.57 3.57 -16.75
C PRO A 9 -14.96 3.01 -16.41
N TYR A 10 -15.43 3.34 -15.20
CA TYR A 10 -16.70 2.89 -14.63
C TYR A 10 -16.84 1.36 -14.46
N ASP A 11 -15.74 0.60 -14.56
CA ASP A 11 -15.75 -0.86 -14.38
C ASP A 11 -14.67 -1.29 -13.36
N VAL A 12 -15.11 -1.58 -12.14
CA VAL A 12 -14.31 -2.24 -11.11
C VAL A 12 -15.04 -3.48 -10.62
N LYS A 13 -14.30 -4.54 -10.33
CA LYS A 13 -14.87 -5.83 -9.90
C LYS A 13 -14.01 -6.48 -8.84
N VAL A 14 -14.66 -7.10 -7.87
CA VAL A 14 -13.99 -8.04 -6.97
C VAL A 14 -13.69 -9.32 -7.74
N LYS A 15 -12.42 -9.72 -7.79
CA LYS A 15 -11.95 -10.95 -8.45
C LYS A 15 -11.05 -11.76 -7.52
N ASP A 16 -10.98 -13.06 -7.77
CA ASP A 16 -9.95 -13.91 -7.19
C ASP A 16 -8.65 -13.72 -7.98
N VAL A 17 -7.57 -13.39 -7.27
CA VAL A 17 -6.22 -13.19 -7.81
C VAL A 17 -5.22 -14.00 -6.97
N PRO A 18 -4.00 -14.27 -7.48
CA PRO A 18 -2.95 -14.88 -6.67
C PRO A 18 -2.70 -14.10 -5.38
N ASP A 19 -2.39 -14.81 -4.31
CA ASP A 19 -2.04 -14.17 -3.04
C ASP A 19 -0.75 -13.35 -3.17
N ALA A 20 -0.71 -12.20 -2.48
CA ALA A 20 0.52 -11.44 -2.31
C ALA A 20 1.58 -12.31 -1.60
N LYS A 21 2.87 -12.08 -1.89
CA LYS A 21 3.99 -12.87 -1.34
C LYS A 21 5.14 -11.96 -0.96
N ILE A 22 5.92 -12.37 0.03
CA ILE A 22 7.24 -11.81 0.31
C ILE A 22 8.13 -12.00 -0.94
N VAL A 23 8.73 -10.93 -1.42
CA VAL A 23 9.63 -10.92 -2.59
C VAL A 23 11.04 -10.53 -2.19
N ARG A 24 11.18 -9.65 -1.19
CA ARG A 24 12.47 -9.16 -0.68
C ARG A 24 12.56 -9.42 0.83
N PRO A 25 13.76 -9.55 1.37
CA PRO A 25 13.94 -9.70 2.83
C PRO A 25 13.32 -8.55 3.65
N THR A 26 13.17 -7.37 3.08
CA THR A 26 12.62 -6.17 3.74
C THR A 26 11.11 -6.01 3.60
N ASP A 27 10.42 -6.96 2.95
CA ASP A 27 8.97 -6.92 2.76
C ASP A 27 8.23 -7.50 3.96
N VAL A 28 6.99 -7.07 4.16
CA VAL A 28 6.01 -7.79 4.99
C VAL A 28 4.74 -8.03 4.19
N LEU A 29 3.93 -9.00 4.64
CA LEU A 29 2.53 -9.14 4.23
C LEU A 29 1.63 -8.61 5.32
N VAL A 30 0.69 -7.77 4.91
CA VAL A 30 -0.34 -7.19 5.77
C VAL A 30 -1.69 -7.75 5.33
N ARG A 31 -2.42 -8.36 6.27
CA ARG A 31 -3.84 -8.66 6.10
C ARG A 31 -4.61 -7.35 6.29
N ILE A 32 -5.18 -6.84 5.21
CA ILE A 32 -5.92 -5.59 5.23
C ILE A 32 -7.25 -5.81 5.96
N THR A 33 -7.51 -4.98 6.95
CA THR A 33 -8.76 -4.97 7.72
C THR A 33 -9.62 -3.77 7.36
N THR A 34 -8.99 -2.64 7.05
CA THR A 34 -9.67 -1.42 6.62
C THR A 34 -8.89 -0.78 5.47
N THR A 35 -9.62 -0.34 4.46
CA THR A 35 -9.11 0.49 3.36
C THR A 35 -10.15 1.54 3.02
N ASN A 36 -9.71 2.76 2.77
CA ASN A 36 -10.60 3.86 2.39
C ASN A 36 -10.68 3.98 0.87
N ILE A 37 -11.61 4.81 0.41
CA ILE A 37 -11.75 5.27 -0.97
C ILE A 37 -11.45 6.76 -0.98
N CYS A 38 -10.35 7.16 -1.60
CA CYS A 38 -9.96 8.54 -1.80
C CYS A 38 -10.69 9.17 -2.99
N GLY A 39 -10.78 10.49 -3.03
CA GLY A 39 -11.25 11.19 -4.21
C GLY A 39 -10.42 10.92 -5.46
N SER A 40 -9.14 10.58 -5.30
CA SER A 40 -8.25 10.21 -6.41
C SER A 40 -8.56 8.83 -7.01
N ASP A 41 -9.11 7.87 -6.24
CA ASP A 41 -9.64 6.61 -6.78
C ASP A 41 -10.80 6.87 -7.77
N LEU A 42 -11.64 7.86 -7.47
CA LEU A 42 -12.73 8.27 -8.35
C LEU A 42 -12.22 8.84 -9.67
N HIS A 43 -11.08 9.57 -9.68
CA HIS A 43 -10.46 10.06 -10.90
C HIS A 43 -9.99 8.90 -11.82
N MET A 44 -9.43 7.83 -11.24
CA MET A 44 -9.07 6.62 -11.99
C MET A 44 -10.32 5.88 -12.45
N TYR A 45 -11.32 5.70 -11.56
CA TYR A 45 -12.58 5.04 -11.86
C TYR A 45 -13.34 5.72 -13.02
N GLU A 46 -13.37 7.05 -13.05
CA GLU A 46 -14.02 7.84 -14.12
C GLU A 46 -13.17 7.97 -15.39
N GLY A 47 -11.93 7.46 -15.39
CA GLY A 47 -11.02 7.56 -16.53
C GLY A 47 -10.42 8.95 -16.73
N ARG A 48 -10.51 9.84 -15.74
CA ARG A 48 -9.86 11.17 -15.75
C ARG A 48 -8.36 11.10 -15.51
N THR A 49 -7.91 10.05 -14.84
CA THR A 49 -6.51 9.71 -14.63
C THR A 49 -6.26 8.32 -15.21
N SER A 50 -5.22 8.19 -16.04
CA SER A 50 -4.85 6.92 -16.65
C SER A 50 -4.45 5.90 -15.58
N PHE A 51 -5.08 4.74 -15.57
CA PHE A 51 -4.73 3.61 -14.71
C PHE A 51 -4.77 2.32 -15.52
N GLU A 52 -3.79 1.45 -15.33
CA GLU A 52 -3.67 0.23 -16.10
C GLU A 52 -4.75 -0.78 -15.72
N GLN A 53 -5.42 -1.35 -16.73
CA GLN A 53 -6.43 -2.39 -16.51
C GLN A 53 -5.79 -3.66 -15.92
N GLY A 54 -6.51 -4.31 -15.03
CA GLY A 54 -6.06 -5.50 -14.33
C GLY A 54 -5.35 -5.24 -13.01
N ARG A 55 -5.03 -3.99 -12.67
CA ARG A 55 -4.39 -3.63 -11.43
C ARG A 55 -5.35 -3.55 -10.25
N ILE A 56 -4.82 -3.80 -9.05
CA ILE A 56 -5.55 -3.69 -7.78
C ILE A 56 -5.54 -2.22 -7.34
N LEU A 57 -6.71 -1.70 -7.00
CA LEU A 57 -6.90 -0.36 -6.43
C LEU A 57 -6.57 -0.29 -4.94
N GLY A 58 -6.48 0.93 -4.40
CA GLY A 58 -6.42 1.21 -2.96
C GLY A 58 -5.04 1.60 -2.46
N HIS A 59 -4.93 2.82 -1.98
CA HIS A 59 -3.70 3.39 -1.46
C HIS A 59 -3.81 3.90 -0.01
N GLU A 60 -4.97 3.75 0.63
CA GLU A 60 -5.22 4.10 2.02
C GLU A 60 -5.50 2.83 2.83
N ASN A 61 -4.46 2.24 3.43
CA ASN A 61 -4.53 0.88 3.92
C ASN A 61 -4.12 0.75 5.39
N LEU A 62 -4.83 -0.12 6.11
CA LEU A 62 -4.60 -0.44 7.51
C LEU A 62 -4.83 -1.94 7.73
N GLY A 63 -4.05 -2.57 8.58
CA GLY A 63 -4.21 -3.99 8.85
C GLY A 63 -3.16 -4.60 9.76
N GLU A 64 -3.20 -5.91 9.85
CA GLU A 64 -2.33 -6.73 10.70
C GLU A 64 -1.20 -7.35 9.88
N VAL A 65 0.02 -7.26 10.38
CA VAL A 65 1.18 -7.95 9.81
C VAL A 65 1.05 -9.46 10.03
N VAL A 66 1.00 -10.24 8.96
CA VAL A 66 0.82 -11.70 9.01
C VAL A 66 2.07 -12.49 8.63
N GLU A 67 3.01 -11.86 7.89
CA GLU A 67 4.28 -12.48 7.52
C GLU A 67 5.36 -11.40 7.39
N ILE A 68 6.61 -11.73 7.76
CA ILE A 68 7.75 -10.80 7.66
C ILE A 68 8.90 -11.44 6.88
N GLY A 69 9.59 -10.63 6.10
CA GLY A 69 10.86 -11.01 5.47
C GLY A 69 12.01 -11.06 6.49
N SER A 70 13.06 -11.80 6.15
CA SER A 70 14.19 -12.07 7.06
C SER A 70 15.04 -10.85 7.44
N GLY A 71 14.88 -9.73 6.75
CA GLY A 71 15.59 -8.47 7.00
C GLY A 71 14.74 -7.39 7.67
N VAL A 72 13.52 -7.73 8.12
CA VAL A 72 12.65 -6.82 8.86
C VAL A 72 13.02 -6.86 10.34
N GLU A 73 13.24 -5.69 10.96
CA GLU A 73 13.75 -5.58 12.33
C GLU A 73 12.78 -4.85 13.28
N ARG A 74 11.99 -3.90 12.78
CA ARG A 74 11.15 -3.00 13.60
C ARG A 74 9.71 -3.45 13.70
N VAL A 75 9.25 -4.23 12.75
CA VAL A 75 7.87 -4.71 12.64
C VAL A 75 7.86 -6.23 12.87
N LYS A 76 6.84 -6.75 13.50
CA LYS A 76 6.67 -8.18 13.80
C LYS A 76 5.27 -8.67 13.44
N VAL A 77 5.12 -9.98 13.27
CA VAL A 77 3.82 -10.62 13.07
C VAL A 77 2.89 -10.31 14.24
N GLY A 78 1.67 -9.91 13.93
CA GLY A 78 0.64 -9.48 14.88
C GLY A 78 0.64 -7.98 15.16
N ASP A 79 1.64 -7.22 14.70
CA ASP A 79 1.57 -5.76 14.78
C ASP A 79 0.45 -5.22 13.89
N TYR A 80 -0.27 -4.24 14.41
CA TYR A 80 -1.29 -3.50 13.67
C TYR A 80 -0.67 -2.23 13.09
N VAL A 81 -0.80 -2.03 11.80
CA VAL A 81 -0.05 -0.99 11.08
C VAL A 81 -0.95 -0.17 10.16
N CYS A 82 -0.67 1.13 10.09
CA CYS A 82 -1.16 2.01 9.05
C CYS A 82 -0.08 2.17 7.97
N LEU A 83 -0.49 2.14 6.72
CA LEU A 83 0.39 2.23 5.57
C LEU A 83 0.15 3.57 4.86
N PRO A 84 1.14 4.48 4.80
CA PRO A 84 1.00 5.71 4.05
C PRO A 84 0.80 5.38 2.57
N PHE A 85 0.08 6.23 1.83
CA PHE A 85 -0.17 5.96 0.41
C PHE A 85 1.12 5.91 -0.42
N ASN A 86 2.14 6.68 -0.03
CA ASN A 86 3.45 6.70 -0.68
C ASN A 86 4.29 5.47 -0.32
N VAL A 87 5.04 4.98 -1.27
CA VAL A 87 6.06 3.95 -1.06
C VAL A 87 7.44 4.58 -1.08
N GLY A 88 8.11 4.58 0.07
CA GLY A 88 9.47 5.08 0.24
C GLY A 88 10.47 3.95 0.56
N CYS A 89 11.76 4.15 0.27
CA CYS A 89 12.79 3.19 0.66
C CYS A 89 13.43 3.49 2.02
N GLY A 90 13.36 4.74 2.50
CA GLY A 90 13.90 5.17 3.77
C GLY A 90 15.38 5.55 3.77
N PHE A 91 16.12 5.30 2.68
CA PHE A 91 17.60 5.46 2.66
C PHE A 91 18.16 6.20 1.44
N CYS A 92 17.35 6.54 0.43
CA CYS A 92 17.83 7.37 -0.67
C CYS A 92 17.94 8.84 -0.23
N GLU A 93 18.69 9.63 -0.99
CA GLU A 93 18.93 11.05 -0.69
C GLU A 93 17.63 11.83 -0.41
N ASN A 94 16.57 11.57 -1.17
CA ASN A 94 15.29 12.25 -0.94
C ASN A 94 14.60 11.77 0.34
N CYS A 95 14.60 10.46 0.62
CA CYS A 95 14.03 9.93 1.86
C CYS A 95 14.78 10.45 3.10
N GLU A 96 16.12 10.51 3.06
CA GLU A 96 16.93 11.07 4.15
C GLU A 96 16.64 12.56 4.41
N LYS A 97 16.24 13.31 3.37
CA LYS A 97 15.80 14.70 3.47
C LYS A 97 14.33 14.87 3.87
N GLY A 98 13.60 13.78 4.14
CA GLY A 98 12.16 13.82 4.45
C GLY A 98 11.26 13.98 3.21
N LEU A 99 11.82 13.97 2.00
CA LEU A 99 11.08 14.07 0.73
C LEU A 99 10.62 12.69 0.26
N THR A 100 9.91 11.97 1.10
CA THR A 100 9.56 10.55 0.90
C THR A 100 8.64 10.31 -0.29
N GLY A 101 7.73 11.25 -0.57
CA GLY A 101 6.88 11.25 -1.77
C GLY A 101 7.63 11.37 -3.10
N PHE A 102 8.95 11.69 -3.05
CA PHE A 102 9.84 11.77 -4.20
C PHE A 102 10.96 10.73 -4.12
N CYS A 103 10.69 9.56 -3.54
CA CYS A 103 11.65 8.48 -3.40
C CYS A 103 12.29 8.14 -4.77
N LEU A 104 13.64 8.01 -4.78
CA LEU A 104 14.42 7.74 -6.00
C LEU A 104 14.53 6.24 -6.31
N THR A 105 14.12 5.36 -5.39
CA THR A 105 14.37 3.91 -5.47
C THR A 105 13.14 3.11 -5.86
N THR A 106 11.95 3.56 -5.47
CA THR A 106 10.72 2.75 -5.51
C THR A 106 9.95 2.85 -6.82
N ASN A 107 10.32 3.78 -7.70
CA ASN A 107 9.70 3.96 -9.01
C ASN A 107 10.81 4.13 -10.09
N PRO A 108 11.29 3.03 -10.69
CA PRO A 108 12.35 3.09 -11.70
C PRO A 108 11.99 4.01 -12.88
N GLY A 109 12.89 4.95 -13.21
CA GLY A 109 12.72 5.88 -14.32
C GLY A 109 12.03 7.21 -13.99
N THR A 110 11.45 7.32 -12.79
CA THR A 110 10.87 8.58 -12.28
C THR A 110 10.97 8.62 -10.75
N VAL A 111 10.41 9.64 -10.12
CA VAL A 111 10.43 9.79 -8.66
C VAL A 111 9.05 9.55 -8.07
N GLY A 112 9.03 9.03 -6.84
CA GLY A 112 7.82 8.80 -6.09
C GLY A 112 7.06 7.56 -6.52
N ALA A 113 6.50 6.86 -5.57
CA ALA A 113 5.67 5.67 -5.78
C ALA A 113 4.49 5.65 -4.81
N ALA A 114 3.42 4.97 -5.19
CA ALA A 114 2.25 4.77 -4.36
C ALA A 114 1.61 3.40 -4.62
N TYR A 115 0.88 2.90 -3.64
CA TYR A 115 0.11 1.67 -3.79
C TYR A 115 -1.09 1.90 -4.70
N GLY A 116 -1.35 0.99 -5.63
CA GLY A 116 -2.58 0.99 -6.44
C GLY A 116 -2.94 2.33 -7.08
N PHE A 117 -1.95 3.09 -7.52
CA PHE A 117 -2.15 4.43 -8.07
C PHE A 117 -1.50 4.60 -9.46
N ALA A 118 -2.08 5.50 -10.26
CA ALA A 118 -1.65 5.79 -11.62
C ALA A 118 -0.23 6.39 -11.67
N GLU A 119 0.60 5.90 -12.58
CA GLU A 119 1.93 6.44 -12.92
C GLU A 119 2.92 6.58 -11.74
N MET A 120 2.57 6.05 -10.56
CA MET A 120 3.40 6.07 -9.36
C MET A 120 4.00 4.70 -9.04
N GLY A 121 4.58 4.06 -10.05
CA GLY A 121 5.17 2.73 -9.94
C GLY A 121 4.15 1.61 -10.11
N SER A 122 4.65 0.36 -10.08
CA SER A 122 3.83 -0.85 -10.29
C SER A 122 3.47 -1.56 -8.98
N TRP A 123 3.34 -0.80 -7.89
CA TRP A 123 2.91 -1.36 -6.60
C TRP A 123 1.41 -1.62 -6.61
N GLU A 124 1.02 -2.84 -6.24
CA GLU A 124 -0.39 -3.19 -6.13
C GLU A 124 -1.07 -2.46 -4.97
N GLY A 125 -2.37 -2.26 -5.09
CA GLY A 125 -3.17 -1.61 -4.05
C GLY A 125 -3.64 -2.56 -2.96
N GLY A 126 -4.13 -1.98 -1.89
CA GLY A 126 -4.60 -2.71 -0.72
C GLY A 126 -6.12 -2.85 -0.60
N GLN A 127 -6.89 -2.52 -1.66
CA GLN A 127 -8.28 -2.97 -1.72
C GLN A 127 -8.31 -4.47 -2.06
N ALA A 128 -7.67 -5.26 -1.19
CA ALA A 128 -7.43 -6.69 -1.30
C ALA A 128 -7.32 -7.32 0.10
N GLU A 129 -7.43 -8.64 0.20
CA GLU A 129 -7.29 -9.33 1.49
C GLU A 129 -5.86 -9.28 2.03
N LEU A 130 -4.85 -9.28 1.14
CA LEU A 130 -3.43 -9.19 1.50
C LEU A 130 -2.72 -8.13 0.66
N LEU A 131 -1.83 -7.38 1.28
CA LEU A 131 -0.94 -6.42 0.63
C LEU A 131 0.52 -6.71 0.99
N ARG A 132 1.39 -6.75 -0.04
CA ARG A 132 2.84 -6.73 0.16
C ARG A 132 3.33 -5.31 0.38
N VAL A 133 3.98 -5.08 1.50
CA VAL A 133 4.59 -3.79 1.87
C VAL A 133 6.11 -3.89 1.74
N PRO A 134 6.74 -3.20 0.78
CA PRO A 134 8.20 -3.17 0.66
C PRO A 134 8.80 -2.24 1.71
N PHE A 135 10.09 -2.46 2.06
CA PHE A 135 10.81 -1.63 3.03
C PHE A 135 9.98 -1.39 4.31
N ALA A 136 9.49 -2.48 4.90
CA ALA A 136 8.45 -2.45 5.92
C ALA A 136 8.82 -1.61 7.14
N ASP A 137 10.07 -1.65 7.57
CA ASP A 137 10.54 -0.85 8.70
C ASP A 137 10.44 0.66 8.48
N PHE A 138 10.26 1.08 7.23
CA PHE A 138 10.04 2.47 6.85
C PHE A 138 8.57 2.77 6.51
N ASN A 139 7.87 1.85 5.84
CA ASN A 139 6.51 2.08 5.33
C ASN A 139 5.40 1.59 6.28
N CYS A 140 5.71 0.92 7.39
CA CYS A 140 4.72 0.51 8.37
C CYS A 140 4.74 1.47 9.57
N LEU A 141 3.68 2.23 9.76
CA LEU A 141 3.43 2.98 10.98
C LEU A 141 2.75 2.06 11.99
N GLY A 142 3.49 1.62 13.02
CA GLY A 142 2.94 0.81 14.12
C GLY A 142 1.87 1.57 14.89
N LEU A 143 0.73 0.95 15.09
CA LEU A 143 -0.40 1.52 15.83
C LEU A 143 -0.48 0.95 17.24
N PRO A 144 -1.05 1.71 18.20
CA PRO A 144 -1.25 1.22 19.56
C PRO A 144 -2.33 0.11 19.59
N PRO A 145 -2.33 -0.76 20.62
CA PRO A 145 -3.27 -1.90 20.70
C PRO A 145 -4.75 -1.54 20.60
N GLU A 146 -5.13 -0.35 21.04
CA GLU A 146 -6.51 0.15 20.95
C GLU A 146 -6.96 0.48 19.52
N ALA A 147 -6.04 0.58 18.57
CA ALA A 147 -6.35 0.88 17.17
C ALA A 147 -7.23 -0.19 16.54
N VAL A 148 -7.08 -1.45 16.95
CA VAL A 148 -7.92 -2.57 16.48
C VAL A 148 -9.41 -2.33 16.76
N ALA A 149 -9.74 -1.67 17.89
CA ALA A 149 -11.12 -1.34 18.25
C ALA A 149 -11.60 0.01 17.68
N LYS A 150 -10.72 0.77 17.04
CA LYS A 150 -10.95 2.14 16.53
C LYS A 150 -10.41 2.33 15.12
N GLU A 151 -10.54 1.33 14.28
CA GLU A 151 -9.98 1.33 12.92
C GLU A 151 -10.38 2.57 12.11
N ASP A 152 -11.64 2.98 12.20
CA ASP A 152 -12.15 4.17 11.47
C ASP A 152 -11.42 5.47 11.85
N ASP A 153 -10.94 5.58 13.09
CA ASP A 153 -10.19 6.76 13.53
C ASP A 153 -8.74 6.73 12.98
N TYR A 154 -8.13 5.54 12.96
CA TYR A 154 -6.72 5.38 12.55
C TYR A 154 -6.56 5.24 11.03
N ALA A 155 -7.57 4.77 10.30
CA ALA A 155 -7.51 4.63 8.85
C ALA A 155 -7.24 5.97 8.13
N ARG A 156 -7.65 7.09 8.75
CA ARG A 156 -7.40 8.45 8.24
C ARG A 156 -5.92 8.86 8.21
N LEU A 157 -5.05 8.11 8.89
CA LEU A 157 -3.60 8.37 8.89
C LEU A 157 -2.91 7.87 7.62
N SER A 158 -3.61 7.11 6.78
CA SER A 158 -3.04 6.49 5.57
C SER A 158 -2.96 7.44 4.37
N ASP A 159 -3.72 8.56 4.39
CA ASP A 159 -3.77 9.57 3.34
C ASP A 159 -2.90 10.79 3.66
#